data_fc6bebcdb04895dc030e87cb4c228613
#
_entry.id   fc6bebcdb04895dc030e87cb4c228613
#
_cell.length_a   1.000
_cell.length_b   1.000
_cell.length_c   1.000
_cell.angle_alpha   90.00
_cell.angle_beta   90.00
_cell.angle_gamma   90.00
#
_symmetry.space_group_name_H-M   'P 1'
#
loop_
_entity.id
_entity.type
_entity.pdbx_description
1 polymer ?
#
loop_
_entity_poly.entity_id
_entity_poly.type
_entity_poly.pdbx_seq_one_letter_code
_entity_poly.pdbx_strand_id
1 'polypeptide(L)'
;PLYKERDKTYAEIKKQLHPYGVCGLDFKELEAQEKKYVKHYFKEQVLPLLSPQIVDANHPFPHLLNKELYVIATLRFEEKKMMGIVPVPQFISDVIYLPGHDIRYIRMEKVIMEYLDLVFEQYQVSDITYIRVTRNADISPDDENYADNEDFRYIMKETLNKRRRMAVVRLEVANPLNKETEKYLCEKFKITPACIFRTKIPMKLDYIFSIMDKVPVSM
;
A
#
# COMPACT_ATOMS: atom_id res chain seq x y z
N PRO A 1 2.18 -18.51 -13.05
CA PRO A 1 0.90 -18.74 -13.76
C PRO A 1 -0.24 -17.97 -13.11
N LEU A 2 -0.53 -18.17 -11.83
CA LEU A 2 -1.68 -17.59 -11.10
C LEU A 2 -1.76 -16.05 -11.13
N TYR A 3 -0.63 -15.33 -11.08
CA TYR A 3 -0.64 -13.86 -11.15
C TYR A 3 -1.16 -13.33 -12.49
N LYS A 4 -0.79 -13.97 -13.60
CA LYS A 4 -1.27 -13.55 -14.93
C LYS A 4 -2.76 -13.77 -15.08
N GLU A 5 -3.26 -14.88 -14.56
CA GLU A 5 -4.69 -15.19 -14.58
C GLU A 5 -5.46 -14.20 -13.69
N ARG A 6 -5.01 -13.98 -12.47
CA ARG A 6 -5.57 -12.98 -11.54
C ARG A 6 -5.64 -11.58 -12.19
N ASP A 7 -4.54 -11.12 -12.80
CA ASP A 7 -4.47 -9.79 -13.44
C ASP A 7 -5.45 -9.70 -14.62
N LYS A 8 -5.61 -10.79 -15.40
CA LYS A 8 -6.58 -10.87 -16.50
C LYS A 8 -8.01 -10.82 -15.96
N THR A 9 -8.34 -11.64 -14.98
CA THR A 9 -9.69 -11.70 -14.38
C THR A 9 -10.07 -10.34 -13.78
N TYR A 10 -9.16 -9.68 -13.07
CA TYR A 10 -9.40 -8.34 -12.52
C TYR A 10 -9.70 -7.31 -13.62
N ALA A 11 -8.94 -7.33 -14.72
CA ALA A 11 -9.16 -6.44 -15.85
C ALA A 11 -10.51 -6.68 -16.55
N GLU A 12 -10.91 -7.94 -16.66
CA GLU A 12 -12.22 -8.33 -17.22
C GLU A 12 -13.37 -7.85 -16.33
N ILE A 13 -13.29 -8.08 -15.02
CA ILE A 13 -14.30 -7.62 -14.06
C ILE A 13 -14.40 -6.08 -14.10
N LYS A 14 -13.27 -5.37 -14.06
CA LYS A 14 -13.27 -3.91 -14.17
C LYS A 14 -14.00 -3.43 -15.43
N LYS A 15 -13.76 -4.09 -16.58
CA LYS A 15 -14.42 -3.77 -17.83
C LYS A 15 -15.92 -4.06 -17.79
N GLN A 16 -16.33 -5.16 -17.17
CA GLN A 16 -17.75 -5.54 -17.04
C GLN A 16 -18.52 -4.59 -16.10
N LEU A 17 -17.88 -4.02 -15.10
CA LEU A 17 -18.48 -3.07 -14.16
C LEU A 17 -18.70 -1.68 -14.76
N HIS A 18 -17.93 -1.30 -15.78
CA HIS A 18 -17.99 0.02 -16.39
C HIS A 18 -19.39 0.41 -16.94
N PRO A 19 -20.14 -0.49 -17.65
CA PRO A 19 -21.50 -0.17 -18.11
C PRO A 19 -22.51 0.09 -16.99
N TYR A 20 -22.21 -0.38 -15.78
CA TYR A 20 -23.04 -0.14 -14.58
C TYR A 20 -22.63 1.11 -13.80
N GLY A 21 -21.79 1.98 -14.39
CA GLY A 21 -21.33 3.21 -13.75
C GLY A 21 -20.28 3.00 -12.65
N VAL A 22 -19.73 1.79 -12.47
CA VAL A 22 -18.70 1.50 -11.47
C VAL A 22 -17.32 1.62 -12.12
N CYS A 23 -16.63 2.71 -11.85
CA CYS A 23 -15.38 3.06 -12.53
C CYS A 23 -14.25 3.40 -11.53
N GLY A 24 -13.31 2.47 -11.38
CA GLY A 24 -12.04 2.74 -10.69
C GLY A 24 -11.05 3.40 -11.66
N LEU A 25 -10.66 4.63 -11.37
CA LEU A 25 -9.86 5.48 -12.26
C LEU A 25 -8.41 5.60 -11.80
N ASP A 26 -7.53 5.86 -12.76
CA ASP A 26 -6.19 6.34 -12.51
C ASP A 26 -6.16 7.87 -12.61
N PHE A 27 -5.17 8.51 -11.98
CA PHE A 27 -5.12 9.98 -11.92
C PHE A 27 -5.15 10.65 -13.31
N LYS A 28 -4.58 10.00 -14.31
CA LYS A 28 -4.56 10.47 -15.70
C LYS A 28 -5.96 10.48 -16.35
N GLU A 29 -6.86 9.63 -15.86
CA GLU A 29 -8.23 9.47 -16.39
C GLU A 29 -9.22 10.47 -15.73
N LEU A 30 -8.77 11.21 -14.70
CA LEU A 30 -9.59 12.22 -14.02
C LEU A 30 -9.75 13.48 -14.85
N GLU A 31 -10.95 14.05 -14.82
CA GLU A 31 -11.27 15.37 -15.38
C GLU A 31 -10.64 16.50 -14.54
N ALA A 32 -10.55 17.70 -15.11
CA ALA A 32 -9.92 18.85 -14.44
C ALA A 32 -10.61 19.21 -13.10
N GLN A 33 -11.93 19.10 -13.04
CA GLN A 33 -12.70 19.37 -11.80
C GLN A 33 -12.48 18.27 -10.76
N GLU A 34 -12.43 17.01 -11.18
CA GLU A 34 -12.15 15.86 -10.33
C GLU A 34 -10.74 15.95 -9.73
N LYS A 35 -9.75 16.34 -10.54
CA LYS A 35 -8.38 16.58 -10.06
C LYS A 35 -8.33 17.67 -8.99
N LYS A 36 -9.08 18.76 -9.17
CA LYS A 36 -9.19 19.83 -8.16
C LYS A 36 -9.83 19.30 -6.87
N TYR A 37 -10.91 18.53 -6.99
CA TYR A 37 -11.59 17.92 -5.86
C TYR A 37 -10.65 16.97 -5.09
N VAL A 38 -10.00 16.04 -5.80
CA VAL A 38 -9.05 15.08 -5.18
C VAL A 38 -7.89 15.80 -4.52
N LYS A 39 -7.35 16.86 -5.16
CA LYS A 39 -6.26 17.67 -4.58
C LYS A 39 -6.70 18.37 -3.29
N HIS A 40 -7.89 18.95 -3.28
CA HIS A 40 -8.46 19.60 -2.09
C HIS A 40 -8.68 18.58 -0.98
N TYR A 41 -9.33 17.45 -1.30
CA TYR A 41 -9.53 16.35 -0.35
C TYR A 41 -8.22 15.84 0.23
N PHE A 42 -7.21 15.65 -0.63
CA PHE A 42 -5.88 15.22 -0.17
C PHE A 42 -5.28 16.20 0.84
N LYS A 43 -5.28 17.49 0.55
CA LYS A 43 -4.70 18.52 1.41
C LYS A 43 -5.39 18.63 2.77
N GLU A 44 -6.73 18.58 2.78
CA GLU A 44 -7.52 18.84 3.98
C GLU A 44 -7.74 17.59 4.83
N GLN A 45 -7.87 16.41 4.20
CA GLN A 45 -8.30 15.21 4.89
C GLN A 45 -7.24 14.11 4.97
N VAL A 46 -6.28 14.08 4.04
CA VAL A 46 -5.29 13.00 3.97
C VAL A 46 -3.93 13.45 4.46
N LEU A 47 -3.40 14.53 3.91
CA LEU A 47 -2.05 15.02 4.21
C LEU A 47 -1.77 15.19 5.71
N PRO A 48 -2.69 15.76 6.54
CA PRO A 48 -2.45 15.91 7.98
C PRO A 48 -2.39 14.58 8.75
N LEU A 49 -2.87 13.49 8.15
CA LEU A 49 -2.93 12.16 8.76
C LEU A 49 -1.74 11.28 8.35
N LEU A 50 -0.95 11.73 7.38
CA LEU A 50 0.21 10.99 6.93
C LEU A 50 1.36 11.09 7.94
N SER A 51 2.10 10.00 8.08
CA SER A 51 3.30 9.92 8.92
C SER A 51 4.51 9.57 8.05
N PRO A 52 5.02 10.52 7.24
CA PRO A 52 6.14 10.28 6.36
C PRO A 52 7.42 10.02 7.16
N GLN A 53 8.24 9.12 6.68
CA GLN A 53 9.53 8.79 7.27
C GLN A 53 10.62 8.91 6.21
N ILE A 54 11.75 9.45 6.60
CA ILE A 54 12.93 9.54 5.73
C ILE A 54 13.97 8.58 6.28
N VAL A 55 14.48 7.74 5.41
CA VAL A 55 15.50 6.75 5.71
C VAL A 55 16.82 7.21 5.12
N ASP A 56 17.79 7.45 5.97
CA ASP A 56 19.15 7.86 5.64
C ASP A 56 20.18 7.18 6.57
N ALA A 57 21.40 7.69 6.63
CA ALA A 57 22.45 7.17 7.50
C ALA A 57 22.12 7.31 9.00
N ASN A 58 21.32 8.31 9.38
CA ASN A 58 20.99 8.63 10.78
C ASN A 58 19.62 8.06 11.19
N HIS A 59 18.75 7.82 10.22
CA HIS A 59 17.38 7.33 10.43
C HIS A 59 17.23 5.93 9.86
N PRO A 60 17.19 4.90 10.72
CA PRO A 60 17.15 3.51 10.27
C PRO A 60 15.86 3.16 9.54
N PHE A 61 15.94 2.14 8.69
CA PHE A 61 14.78 1.63 7.97
C PHE A 61 13.68 1.17 8.94
N PRO A 62 12.44 1.67 8.81
CA PRO A 62 11.35 1.35 9.72
C PRO A 62 10.90 -0.11 9.59
N HIS A 63 10.27 -0.59 10.65
CA HIS A 63 9.63 -1.90 10.62
C HIS A 63 8.30 -1.80 9.86
N LEU A 64 8.25 -2.34 8.64
CA LEU A 64 7.02 -2.41 7.87
C LEU A 64 6.12 -3.53 8.39
N LEU A 65 4.86 -3.20 8.64
CA LEU A 65 3.86 -4.14 9.13
C LEU A 65 3.45 -5.13 8.04
N ASN A 66 3.05 -6.34 8.46
CA ASN A 66 2.60 -7.40 7.56
C ASN A 66 1.34 -7.01 6.80
N LYS A 67 1.36 -7.16 5.47
CA LYS A 67 0.24 -6.91 4.55
C LYS A 67 -0.24 -5.45 4.47
N GLU A 68 0.49 -4.50 5.05
CA GLU A 68 0.20 -3.08 4.94
C GLU A 68 0.81 -2.46 3.69
N LEU A 69 0.14 -1.41 3.19
CA LEU A 69 0.60 -0.65 2.04
C LEU A 69 1.50 0.52 2.47
N TYR A 70 2.59 0.69 1.75
CA TYR A 70 3.53 1.80 1.92
C TYR A 70 3.84 2.42 0.56
N VAL A 71 3.74 3.73 0.45
CA VAL A 71 4.29 4.46 -0.68
C VAL A 71 5.76 4.73 -0.38
N ILE A 72 6.62 4.38 -1.32
CA ILE A 72 8.06 4.65 -1.22
C ILE A 72 8.53 5.46 -2.41
N ALA A 73 9.54 6.29 -2.18
CA ALA A 73 10.19 7.07 -3.23
C ALA A 73 11.68 7.29 -2.94
N THR A 74 12.41 7.61 -3.99
CA THR A 74 13.73 8.18 -3.88
C THR A 74 13.59 9.68 -3.63
N LEU A 75 14.19 10.16 -2.55
CA LEU A 75 14.28 11.58 -2.20
C LEU A 75 15.70 12.07 -2.45
N ARG A 76 15.83 13.27 -3.01
CA ARG A 76 17.11 13.94 -3.17
C ARG A 76 17.05 15.34 -2.57
N PHE A 77 18.02 15.64 -1.74
CA PHE A 77 18.26 16.96 -1.17
C PHE A 77 19.73 17.27 -1.31
N GLU A 78 20.08 18.29 -2.08
CA GLU A 78 21.45 18.56 -2.51
C GLU A 78 22.08 17.31 -3.17
N GLU A 79 23.27 16.90 -2.71
CA GLU A 79 23.97 15.70 -3.20
C GLU A 79 23.56 14.42 -2.46
N LYS A 80 22.64 14.50 -1.48
CA LYS A 80 22.23 13.35 -0.66
C LYS A 80 21.01 12.67 -1.26
N LYS A 81 21.10 11.35 -1.35
CA LYS A 81 20.01 10.47 -1.77
C LYS A 81 19.49 9.70 -0.56
N MET A 82 18.18 9.71 -0.38
CA MET A 82 17.48 9.10 0.75
C MET A 82 16.26 8.37 0.25
N MET A 83 15.62 7.58 1.11
CA MET A 83 14.34 6.93 0.81
C MET A 83 13.23 7.56 1.65
N GLY A 84 12.17 8.02 0.99
CA GLY A 84 10.92 8.37 1.64
C GLY A 84 10.02 7.16 1.76
N ILE A 85 9.38 7.00 2.91
CA ILE A 85 8.40 5.93 3.18
C ILE A 85 7.17 6.56 3.81
N VAL A 86 6.00 6.34 3.22
CA VAL A 86 4.72 6.84 3.71
C VAL A 86 3.77 5.66 3.91
N PRO A 87 3.43 5.31 5.16
CA PRO A 87 2.36 4.34 5.41
C PRO A 87 1.04 4.83 4.83
N VAL A 88 0.31 3.98 4.13
CA VAL A 88 -1.07 4.28 3.73
C VAL A 88 -1.96 4.09 4.96
N PRO A 89 -2.65 5.15 5.46
CA PRO A 89 -3.41 5.04 6.69
C PRO A 89 -4.58 4.06 6.55
N GLN A 90 -4.78 3.19 7.56
CA GLN A 90 -5.86 2.18 7.56
C GLN A 90 -7.20 2.70 8.07
N PHE A 91 -7.17 3.81 8.79
CA PHE A 91 -8.36 4.40 9.43
C PHE A 91 -9.08 5.41 8.54
N ILE A 92 -8.60 5.63 7.31
CA ILE A 92 -9.28 6.41 6.28
C ILE A 92 -9.79 5.47 5.18
N SER A 93 -10.71 5.97 4.35
CA SER A 93 -11.23 5.20 3.22
C SER A 93 -10.11 4.78 2.26
N ASP A 94 -10.12 3.54 1.80
CA ASP A 94 -9.19 3.03 0.78
C ASP A 94 -9.41 3.71 -0.60
N VAL A 95 -10.54 4.41 -0.78
CA VAL A 95 -10.89 5.10 -2.03
C VAL A 95 -11.45 6.49 -1.76
N ILE A 96 -11.24 7.41 -2.69
CA ILE A 96 -11.93 8.70 -2.77
C ILE A 96 -12.99 8.57 -3.86
N TYR A 97 -14.25 8.75 -3.50
CA TYR A 97 -15.34 8.83 -4.46
C TYR A 97 -15.35 10.20 -5.12
N LEU A 98 -15.54 10.20 -6.43
CA LEU A 98 -15.60 11.43 -7.21
C LEU A 98 -17.04 11.97 -7.25
N PRO A 99 -17.24 13.29 -7.37
CA PRO A 99 -18.56 13.88 -7.52
C PRO A 99 -19.25 13.38 -8.79
N GLY A 100 -20.57 13.14 -8.71
CA GLY A 100 -21.38 12.68 -9.84
C GLY A 100 -22.42 11.65 -9.45
N HIS A 101 -23.11 11.09 -10.45
CA HIS A 101 -24.13 10.06 -10.25
C HIS A 101 -23.57 8.64 -10.28
N ASP A 102 -22.46 8.44 -11.00
CA ASP A 102 -21.81 7.15 -11.12
C ASP A 102 -20.90 6.87 -9.91
N ILE A 103 -20.61 5.59 -9.66
CA ILE A 103 -19.68 5.16 -8.63
C ILE A 103 -18.24 5.26 -9.20
N ARG A 104 -17.79 6.49 -9.40
CA ARG A 104 -16.44 6.78 -9.86
C ARG A 104 -15.52 6.98 -8.64
N TYR A 105 -14.36 6.36 -8.66
CA TYR A 105 -13.45 6.43 -7.52
C TYR A 105 -11.99 6.33 -7.95
N ILE A 106 -11.12 6.87 -7.10
CA ILE A 106 -9.67 6.69 -7.17
C ILE A 106 -9.15 6.10 -5.86
N ARG A 107 -8.19 5.20 -5.93
CA ARG A 107 -7.63 4.53 -4.76
C ARG A 107 -6.65 5.44 -4.02
N MET A 108 -6.65 5.34 -2.68
CA MET A 108 -5.89 6.21 -1.79
C MET A 108 -4.39 6.15 -2.03
N GLU A 109 -3.81 4.96 -2.24
CA GLU A 109 -2.38 4.83 -2.51
C GLU A 109 -1.95 5.55 -3.79
N LYS A 110 -2.82 5.63 -4.80
CA LYS A 110 -2.55 6.37 -6.03
C LYS A 110 -2.59 7.87 -5.82
N VAL A 111 -3.49 8.34 -4.98
CA VAL A 111 -3.57 9.76 -4.61
C VAL A 111 -2.36 10.19 -3.80
N ILE A 112 -1.92 9.38 -2.85
CA ILE A 112 -0.69 9.64 -2.08
C ILE A 112 0.52 9.67 -3.01
N MET A 113 0.62 8.75 -3.97
CA MET A 113 1.71 8.73 -4.96
C MET A 113 1.75 10.00 -5.81
N GLU A 114 0.58 10.48 -6.26
CA GLU A 114 0.48 11.67 -7.12
C GLU A 114 0.89 12.95 -6.41
N TYR A 115 0.58 13.06 -5.11
CA TYR A 115 0.89 14.25 -4.32
C TYR A 115 2.05 14.06 -3.34
N LEU A 116 2.94 13.11 -3.65
CA LEU A 116 4.06 12.81 -2.76
C LEU A 116 5.07 13.98 -2.65
N ASP A 117 5.12 14.84 -3.65
CA ASP A 117 5.86 16.10 -3.64
C ASP A 117 5.35 17.07 -2.57
N LEU A 118 4.05 17.08 -2.26
CA LEU A 118 3.48 17.85 -1.16
C LEU A 118 3.77 17.24 0.22
N VAL A 119 4.05 15.94 0.27
CA VAL A 119 4.44 15.26 1.52
C VAL A 119 5.90 15.53 1.85
N PHE A 120 6.75 15.61 0.83
CA PHE A 120 8.20 15.83 0.93
C PHE A 120 8.63 17.14 0.26
N GLU A 121 7.98 18.25 0.62
CA GLU A 121 8.14 19.57 -0.03
C GLU A 121 9.59 20.06 -0.20
N GLN A 122 10.50 19.65 0.70
CA GLN A 122 11.90 20.08 0.67
C GLN A 122 12.80 19.19 -0.21
N TYR A 123 12.24 18.13 -0.81
CA TYR A 123 12.97 17.10 -1.54
C TYR A 123 12.55 17.02 -2.99
N GLN A 124 13.50 16.69 -3.86
CA GLN A 124 13.17 16.23 -5.19
C GLN A 124 12.72 14.76 -5.10
N VAL A 125 11.49 14.48 -5.49
CA VAL A 125 10.87 13.15 -5.39
C VAL A 125 10.97 12.43 -6.74
N SER A 126 11.42 11.17 -6.72
CA SER A 126 11.53 10.33 -7.93
C SER A 126 11.30 8.85 -7.59
N ASP A 127 11.23 8.00 -8.61
CA ASP A 127 11.08 6.53 -8.47
C ASP A 127 9.95 6.12 -7.52
N ILE A 128 8.78 6.75 -7.68
CA ILE A 128 7.63 6.53 -6.80
C ILE A 128 6.98 5.18 -7.09
N THR A 129 6.76 4.40 -6.06
CA THR A 129 5.97 3.17 -6.12
C THR A 129 5.27 2.91 -4.77
N TYR A 130 4.31 2.01 -4.76
CA TYR A 130 3.82 1.47 -3.49
C TYR A 130 4.18 0.00 -3.39
N ILE A 131 4.38 -0.43 -2.16
CA ILE A 131 4.85 -1.77 -1.82
C ILE A 131 3.98 -2.38 -0.72
N ARG A 132 4.01 -3.71 -0.65
CA ARG A 132 3.44 -4.50 0.45
C ARG A 132 4.38 -5.64 0.80
N VAL A 133 4.65 -5.81 2.08
CA VAL A 133 5.44 -6.95 2.58
C VAL A 133 4.51 -8.03 3.12
N THR A 134 4.84 -9.29 2.85
CA THR A 134 4.25 -10.44 3.52
C THR A 134 5.30 -11.09 4.39
N ARG A 135 4.98 -11.28 5.68
CA ARG A 135 5.87 -11.93 6.64
C ARG A 135 5.46 -13.37 6.83
N ASN A 136 6.40 -14.21 7.21
CA ASN A 136 6.11 -15.57 7.63
C ASN A 136 5.12 -15.54 8.81
N ALA A 137 4.21 -16.48 8.87
CA ALA A 137 3.20 -16.59 9.93
C ALA A 137 3.23 -17.98 10.60
N ASP A 138 4.27 -18.76 10.35
CA ASP A 138 4.41 -20.15 10.81
C ASP A 138 4.79 -20.24 12.31
N ILE A 139 4.11 -19.49 13.18
CA ILE A 139 4.15 -19.69 14.62
C ILE A 139 2.72 -19.97 15.07
N SER A 140 2.51 -21.14 15.63
CA SER A 140 1.29 -21.51 16.36
C SER A 140 1.51 -21.30 17.87
N PRO A 141 0.46 -20.95 18.63
CA PRO A 141 0.55 -21.01 20.09
C PRO A 141 0.96 -22.39 20.62
N ASP A 142 0.67 -23.45 19.86
CA ASP A 142 0.99 -24.84 20.20
C ASP A 142 2.46 -25.21 19.96
N ASP A 143 3.22 -24.39 19.23
CA ASP A 143 4.63 -24.64 18.92
C ASP A 143 5.58 -24.26 20.06
N GLU A 144 5.06 -23.59 21.11
CA GLU A 144 5.86 -23.17 22.26
C GLU A 144 5.39 -23.87 23.53
N ASN A 145 6.34 -24.36 24.32
CA ASN A 145 6.07 -24.92 25.66
C ASN A 145 5.71 -23.80 26.64
N TYR A 146 4.45 -23.37 26.63
CA TYR A 146 3.91 -22.52 27.66
C TYR A 146 3.59 -23.38 28.90
N ALA A 147 3.85 -22.84 30.08
CA ALA A 147 3.47 -23.52 31.31
C ALA A 147 1.95 -23.63 31.42
N ASP A 148 1.42 -24.76 31.90
CA ASP A 148 -0.01 -25.06 31.97
C ASP A 148 -0.88 -24.00 32.75
N ASN A 149 -0.25 -23.04 33.41
CA ASN A 149 -0.89 -21.97 34.18
C ASN A 149 -0.81 -20.59 33.52
N GLU A 150 -0.32 -20.44 32.32
CA GLU A 150 -0.26 -19.14 31.67
C GLU A 150 -1.62 -18.75 31.05
N ASP A 151 -2.00 -17.45 31.21
CA ASP A 151 -3.23 -16.92 30.64
C ASP A 151 -3.16 -17.01 29.09
N PHE A 152 -4.12 -17.72 28.49
CA PHE A 152 -4.24 -17.87 27.02
C PHE A 152 -4.22 -16.53 26.29
N ARG A 153 -4.75 -15.46 26.89
CA ARG A 153 -4.69 -14.11 26.32
C ARG A 153 -3.26 -13.58 26.23
N TYR A 154 -2.44 -13.88 27.23
CA TYR A 154 -1.03 -13.49 27.23
C TYR A 154 -0.26 -14.25 26.15
N ILE A 155 -0.47 -15.56 26.06
CA ILE A 155 0.13 -16.44 25.05
C ILE A 155 -0.23 -15.93 23.64
N MET A 156 -1.51 -15.66 23.36
CA MET A 156 -1.96 -15.14 22.09
C MET A 156 -1.34 -13.78 21.75
N LYS A 157 -1.25 -12.88 22.73
CA LYS A 157 -0.63 -11.55 22.55
C LYS A 157 0.84 -11.68 22.20
N GLU A 158 1.56 -12.56 22.87
CA GLU A 158 2.99 -12.79 22.62
C GLU A 158 3.21 -13.44 21.24
N THR A 159 2.44 -14.46 20.91
CA THR A 159 2.46 -15.10 19.57
C THR A 159 2.19 -14.10 18.46
N LEU A 160 1.20 -13.22 18.62
CA LEU A 160 0.90 -12.16 17.66
C LEU A 160 2.05 -11.15 17.53
N ASN A 161 2.70 -10.80 18.64
CA ASN A 161 3.87 -9.92 18.62
C ASN A 161 5.07 -10.56 17.93
N LYS A 162 5.30 -11.87 18.13
CA LYS A 162 6.33 -12.64 17.43
C LYS A 162 6.04 -12.69 15.93
N ARG A 163 4.81 -13.01 15.54
CA ARG A 163 4.38 -13.01 14.12
C ARG A 163 4.63 -11.67 13.42
N ARG A 164 4.42 -10.55 14.11
CA ARG A 164 4.68 -9.20 13.56
C ARG A 164 6.16 -9.00 13.20
N ARG A 165 7.09 -9.66 13.88
CA ARG A 165 8.54 -9.53 13.71
C ARG A 165 9.17 -10.61 12.81
N MET A 166 8.37 -11.55 12.31
CA MET A 166 8.86 -12.63 11.46
C MET A 166 9.50 -12.14 10.17
N ALA A 167 10.33 -12.97 9.59
CA ALA A 167 11.04 -12.67 8.35
C ALA A 167 10.06 -12.30 7.21
N VAL A 168 10.45 -11.35 6.38
CA VAL A 168 9.75 -11.07 5.14
C VAL A 168 9.99 -12.21 4.17
N VAL A 169 8.90 -12.78 3.62
CA VAL A 169 8.98 -13.86 2.64
C VAL A 169 8.58 -13.39 1.24
N ARG A 170 7.97 -12.20 1.15
CA ARG A 170 7.48 -11.65 -0.11
C ARG A 170 7.43 -10.14 -0.05
N LEU A 171 7.87 -9.51 -1.12
CA LEU A 171 7.73 -8.09 -1.39
C LEU A 171 6.93 -7.90 -2.68
N GLU A 172 5.74 -7.31 -2.60
CA GLU A 172 4.96 -6.90 -3.76
C GLU A 172 5.27 -5.44 -4.09
N VAL A 173 5.40 -5.14 -5.38
CA VAL A 173 5.70 -3.79 -5.89
C VAL A 173 4.79 -3.45 -7.05
N ALA A 174 4.27 -2.23 -7.09
CA ALA A 174 3.38 -1.77 -8.16
C ALA A 174 4.16 -1.37 -9.42
N ASN A 175 5.19 -0.56 -9.24
CA ASN A 175 6.06 -0.13 -10.33
C ASN A 175 7.43 -0.83 -10.24
N PRO A 176 8.13 -0.98 -11.36
CA PRO A 176 9.49 -1.49 -11.36
C PRO A 176 10.39 -0.65 -10.43
N LEU A 177 11.15 -1.32 -9.59
CA LEU A 177 12.20 -0.68 -8.81
C LEU A 177 13.44 -0.46 -9.67
N ASN A 178 14.18 0.62 -9.43
CA ASN A 178 15.53 0.72 -9.95
C ASN A 178 16.44 -0.28 -9.21
N LYS A 179 17.58 -0.64 -9.83
CA LYS A 179 18.47 -1.68 -9.31
C LYS A 179 19.02 -1.37 -7.91
N GLU A 180 19.26 -0.11 -7.62
CA GLU A 180 19.80 0.32 -6.33
C GLU A 180 18.74 0.15 -5.22
N THR A 181 17.52 0.62 -5.45
CA THR A 181 16.40 0.46 -4.53
C THR A 181 16.06 -1.02 -4.33
N GLU A 182 16.07 -1.81 -5.41
CA GLU A 182 15.83 -3.26 -5.33
C GLU A 182 16.88 -3.95 -4.43
N LYS A 183 18.16 -3.68 -4.67
CA LYS A 183 19.25 -4.20 -3.86
C LYS A 183 19.11 -3.78 -2.39
N TYR A 184 18.87 -2.50 -2.15
CA TYR A 184 18.68 -1.96 -0.81
C TYR A 184 17.54 -2.65 -0.05
N LEU A 185 16.36 -2.81 -0.67
CA LEU A 185 15.22 -3.47 -0.04
C LEU A 185 15.48 -4.97 0.20
N CYS A 186 16.17 -5.65 -0.73
CA CYS A 186 16.59 -7.04 -0.53
C CYS A 186 17.49 -7.19 0.70
N GLU A 187 18.46 -6.29 0.87
CA GLU A 187 19.35 -6.30 2.04
C GLU A 187 18.58 -6.01 3.34
N LYS A 188 17.70 -4.99 3.35
CA LYS A 188 16.91 -4.61 4.53
C LYS A 188 15.93 -5.71 4.96
N PHE A 189 15.29 -6.36 4.02
CA PHE A 189 14.34 -7.44 4.30
C PHE A 189 14.99 -8.83 4.39
N LYS A 190 16.27 -8.95 4.07
CA LYS A 190 17.00 -10.23 4.00
C LYS A 190 16.33 -11.22 3.05
N ILE A 191 15.90 -10.73 1.88
CA ILE A 191 15.27 -11.53 0.82
C ILE A 191 16.10 -11.50 -0.46
N THR A 192 15.81 -12.44 -1.36
CA THR A 192 16.40 -12.45 -2.70
C THR A 192 15.47 -11.76 -3.70
N PRO A 193 15.95 -11.32 -4.87
CA PRO A 193 15.10 -10.76 -5.95
C PRO A 193 13.96 -11.69 -6.38
N ALA A 194 14.10 -13.02 -6.20
CA ALA A 194 13.03 -13.97 -6.47
C ALA A 194 11.80 -13.81 -5.56
N CYS A 195 11.95 -13.14 -4.41
CA CYS A 195 10.86 -12.82 -3.49
C CYS A 195 10.12 -11.51 -3.85
N ILE A 196 10.55 -10.80 -4.91
CA ILE A 196 9.92 -9.57 -5.37
C ILE A 196 8.91 -9.88 -6.47
N PHE A 197 7.67 -9.51 -6.25
CA PHE A 197 6.55 -9.78 -7.15
C PHE A 197 5.96 -8.47 -7.67
N ARG A 198 6.00 -8.26 -8.98
CA ARG A 198 5.30 -7.13 -9.62
C ARG A 198 3.83 -7.47 -9.76
N THR A 199 2.99 -6.54 -9.36
CA THR A 199 1.54 -6.65 -9.51
C THR A 199 0.98 -5.49 -10.32
N LYS A 200 0.11 -5.79 -11.27
CA LYS A 200 -0.60 -4.80 -12.09
C LYS A 200 -1.96 -4.43 -11.51
N ILE A 201 -2.43 -5.22 -10.57
CA ILE A 201 -3.70 -5.00 -9.88
C ILE A 201 -3.45 -4.44 -8.48
N PRO A 202 -4.51 -3.92 -7.81
CA PRO A 202 -4.38 -3.48 -6.42
C PRO A 202 -3.84 -4.60 -5.53
N MET A 203 -2.91 -4.25 -4.63
CA MET A 203 -2.35 -5.22 -3.68
C MET A 203 -3.32 -5.53 -2.54
N LYS A 204 -4.24 -4.60 -2.24
CA LYS A 204 -5.30 -4.72 -1.25
C LYS A 204 -6.64 -4.58 -1.98
N LEU A 205 -7.56 -5.50 -1.76
CA LEU A 205 -8.86 -5.54 -2.44
C LEU A 205 -10.04 -5.21 -1.51
N ASP A 206 -9.77 -4.87 -0.26
CA ASP A 206 -10.80 -4.60 0.76
C ASP A 206 -11.71 -3.41 0.37
N TYR A 207 -11.21 -2.48 -0.42
CA TYR A 207 -11.98 -1.36 -0.94
C TYR A 207 -13.22 -1.80 -1.76
N ILE A 208 -13.23 -3.04 -2.28
CA ILE A 208 -14.36 -3.58 -3.05
C ILE A 208 -15.61 -3.66 -2.18
N PHE A 209 -15.48 -4.00 -0.90
CA PHE A 209 -16.62 -4.03 0.03
C PHE A 209 -17.27 -2.65 0.16
N SER A 210 -16.47 -1.59 0.28
CA SER A 210 -16.98 -0.21 0.33
C SER A 210 -17.72 0.19 -0.96
N ILE A 211 -17.31 -0.37 -2.10
CA ILE A 211 -17.99 -0.13 -3.39
C ILE A 211 -19.30 -0.90 -3.45
N MET A 212 -19.31 -2.17 -3.00
CA MET A 212 -20.52 -3.01 -2.99
C MET A 212 -21.66 -2.36 -2.20
N ASP A 213 -21.34 -1.69 -1.07
CA ASP A 213 -22.32 -1.00 -0.25
C ASP A 213 -23.02 0.18 -0.98
N LYS A 214 -22.42 0.67 -2.07
CA LYS A 214 -22.97 1.76 -2.89
C LYS A 214 -23.69 1.29 -4.16
N VAL A 215 -23.51 0.03 -4.54
CA VAL A 215 -24.20 -0.55 -5.70
C VAL A 215 -25.67 -0.83 -5.32
N PRO A 216 -26.66 -0.29 -6.05
CA PRO A 216 -28.06 -0.57 -5.77
C PRO A 216 -28.37 -2.07 -5.88
N VAL A 217 -29.12 -2.61 -4.93
CA VAL A 217 -29.49 -4.05 -4.87
C VAL A 217 -30.34 -4.50 -6.09
N SER A 218 -30.79 -3.56 -6.92
CA SER A 218 -31.57 -3.82 -8.14
C SER A 218 -30.73 -4.01 -9.41
N MET A 219 -29.41 -4.11 -9.28
CA MET A 219 -28.50 -4.40 -10.40
C MET A 219 -28.09 -5.87 -10.47
#